data_16d0228d063dab5e5c4e9c04f2e7d8f2
#
_entry.id   16d0228d063dab5e5c4e9c04f2e7d8f2
#
_cell.length_a   1.000
_cell.length_b   1.000
_cell.length_c   1.000
_cell.angle_alpha   90.00
_cell.angle_beta   90.00
_cell.angle_gamma   90.00
#
_symmetry.space_group_name_H-M   'P 1'
#
loop_
_entity.id
_entity.type
_entity.pdbx_description
1 polymer ?
#
loop_
_entity_poly.entity_id
_entity_poly.type
_entity_poly.pdbx_seq_one_letter_code
_entity_poly.pdbx_strand_id
1 'polypeptide(L)'
;KQKQINYSIADSGGSDDELLSAVEKQIRRDTAVVIMTAGCNVNGRVTPLARIAELCRKQNICLIADCAQAAGVIPLNLADGINIICAPGHKGLYGPMGTGVLVTDGKYPLSTLIEGGTGSASGEIDQPDFLPDSFESGTINTPGAIALGRGVEFVNSKGIDRIYAHEMSLCDLFIKRVENIGKIRVYRPENVKSLP
;
A
#
# COMPACT_ATOMS: atom_id res chain seq x y z
N LYS A 1 13.95 22.97 -6.84
CA LYS A 1 12.69 23.74 -6.66
C LYS A 1 11.59 22.74 -6.36
N GLN A 2 11.03 22.73 -5.14
CA GLN A 2 9.82 21.95 -4.83
C GLN A 2 8.70 22.41 -5.76
N LYS A 3 8.16 21.48 -6.57
CA LYS A 3 6.97 21.76 -7.36
C LYS A 3 5.80 21.90 -6.38
N GLN A 4 5.11 23.01 -6.39
CA GLN A 4 3.86 23.16 -5.66
C GLN A 4 2.80 22.28 -6.35
N ILE A 5 2.34 21.25 -5.63
CA ILE A 5 1.27 20.37 -6.09
C ILE A 5 0.03 20.70 -5.27
N ASN A 6 -1.06 21.02 -5.96
CA ASN A 6 -2.35 21.17 -5.31
C ASN A 6 -2.89 19.82 -4.89
N TYR A 7 -3.42 19.72 -3.69
CA TYR A 7 -4.06 18.49 -3.21
C TYR A 7 -5.37 18.80 -2.49
N SER A 8 -6.22 17.81 -2.40
CA SER A 8 -7.41 17.82 -1.55
C SER A 8 -7.47 16.52 -0.75
N ILE A 9 -8.19 16.54 0.35
CA ILE A 9 -8.34 15.40 1.25
C ILE A 9 -9.79 14.96 1.22
N ALA A 10 -10.02 13.67 0.94
CA ALA A 10 -11.32 13.04 1.10
C ALA A 10 -11.47 12.48 2.51
N ASP A 11 -12.63 12.64 3.10
CA ASP A 11 -12.96 12.00 4.38
C ASP A 11 -13.03 10.48 4.18
N SER A 12 -12.34 9.73 5.02
CA SER A 12 -12.29 8.27 4.99
C SER A 12 -13.21 7.61 6.03
N GLY A 13 -13.99 8.39 6.76
CA GLY A 13 -14.98 7.89 7.73
C GLY A 13 -16.22 7.26 7.05
N GLY A 14 -17.08 6.66 7.86
CA GLY A 14 -18.36 6.11 7.42
C GLY A 14 -18.29 4.80 6.63
N SER A 15 -19.32 4.55 5.83
CA SER A 15 -19.44 3.38 4.96
C SER A 15 -18.55 3.47 3.73
N ASP A 16 -18.46 2.38 2.97
CA ASP A 16 -17.71 2.37 1.69
C ASP A 16 -18.34 3.30 0.65
N ASP A 17 -19.68 3.47 0.66
CA ASP A 17 -20.37 4.38 -0.24
C ASP A 17 -20.11 5.85 0.10
N GLU A 18 -20.06 6.17 1.39
CA GLU A 18 -19.70 7.51 1.86
C GLU A 18 -18.25 7.86 1.50
N LEU A 19 -17.30 6.92 1.65
CA LEU A 19 -15.92 7.10 1.23
C LEU A 19 -15.83 7.34 -0.27
N LEU A 20 -16.49 6.52 -1.09
CA LEU A 20 -16.50 6.69 -2.55
C LEU A 20 -17.05 8.06 -2.95
N SER A 21 -18.18 8.46 -2.35
CA SER A 21 -18.77 9.78 -2.59
C SER A 21 -17.84 10.92 -2.17
N ALA A 22 -17.12 10.75 -1.04
CA ALA A 22 -16.15 11.74 -0.58
C ALA A 22 -14.97 11.87 -1.55
N VAL A 23 -14.43 10.76 -2.06
CA VAL A 23 -13.37 10.77 -3.06
C VAL A 23 -13.86 11.41 -4.36
N GLU A 24 -15.02 11.01 -4.86
CA GLU A 24 -15.59 11.55 -6.10
C GLU A 24 -15.76 13.08 -6.05
N LYS A 25 -16.25 13.61 -4.93
CA LYS A 25 -16.40 15.06 -4.71
C LYS A 25 -15.08 15.83 -4.73
N GLN A 26 -13.95 15.17 -4.44
CA GLN A 26 -12.63 15.80 -4.46
C GLN A 26 -11.94 15.71 -5.84
N ILE A 27 -12.41 14.85 -6.72
CA ILE A 27 -11.87 14.74 -8.07
C ILE A 27 -12.23 15.99 -8.87
N ARG A 28 -11.22 16.58 -9.50
CA ARG A 28 -11.32 17.74 -10.39
C ARG A 28 -10.79 17.36 -11.76
N ARG A 29 -11.04 18.22 -12.76
CA ARG A 29 -10.57 18.03 -14.14
C ARG A 29 -9.04 17.89 -14.23
N ASP A 30 -8.30 18.49 -13.31
CA ASP A 30 -6.84 18.48 -13.22
C ASP A 30 -6.30 17.44 -12.22
N THR A 31 -7.13 16.57 -11.69
CA THR A 31 -6.69 15.48 -10.78
C THR A 31 -5.92 14.43 -11.58
N ALA A 32 -4.64 14.29 -11.28
CA ALA A 32 -3.76 13.32 -11.93
C ALA A 32 -3.62 12.02 -11.13
N VAL A 33 -3.69 12.11 -9.80
CA VAL A 33 -3.39 10.99 -8.89
C VAL A 33 -4.37 10.97 -7.73
N VAL A 34 -4.80 9.78 -7.36
CA VAL A 34 -5.48 9.47 -6.09
C VAL A 34 -4.56 8.56 -5.28
N ILE A 35 -4.29 8.92 -4.03
CA ILE A 35 -3.50 8.11 -3.12
C ILE A 35 -4.40 7.64 -1.98
N MET A 36 -4.47 6.32 -1.75
CA MET A 36 -5.29 5.72 -0.72
C MET A 36 -4.48 4.71 0.09
N THR A 37 -4.67 4.70 1.41
CA THR A 37 -4.21 3.56 2.21
C THR A 37 -5.13 2.37 1.98
N ALA A 38 -4.56 1.18 1.79
CA ALA A 38 -5.33 -0.07 1.64
C ALA A 38 -5.93 -0.55 2.97
N GLY A 39 -5.28 -0.19 4.08
CA GLY A 39 -5.73 -0.52 5.41
C GLY A 39 -5.27 0.51 6.43
N CYS A 40 -6.19 0.95 7.27
CA CYS A 40 -5.91 1.95 8.30
C CYS A 40 -5.16 1.32 9.48
N ASN A 41 -4.05 1.93 9.89
CA ASN A 41 -3.25 1.46 11.03
C ASN A 41 -3.84 1.84 12.40
N VAL A 42 -4.91 2.62 12.45
CA VAL A 42 -5.54 3.08 13.70
C VAL A 42 -6.70 2.18 14.09
N ASN A 43 -7.57 1.85 13.15
CA ASN A 43 -8.79 1.10 13.42
C ASN A 43 -8.95 -0.16 12.55
N GLY A 44 -7.97 -0.45 11.69
CA GLY A 44 -7.99 -1.62 10.83
C GLY A 44 -8.91 -1.52 9.60
N ARG A 45 -9.60 -0.40 9.33
CA ARG A 45 -10.49 -0.29 8.18
C ARG A 45 -9.77 -0.64 6.88
N VAL A 46 -10.35 -1.55 6.10
CA VAL A 46 -9.91 -1.87 4.74
C VAL A 46 -10.60 -0.94 3.75
N THR A 47 -9.83 -0.30 2.88
CA THR A 47 -10.35 0.56 1.82
C THR A 47 -10.87 -0.30 0.65
N PRO A 48 -12.04 0.00 0.07
CA PRO A 48 -12.58 -0.71 -1.10
C PRO A 48 -11.84 -0.30 -2.40
N LEU A 49 -10.54 -0.65 -2.50
CA LEU A 49 -9.65 -0.18 -3.56
C LEU A 49 -10.17 -0.49 -4.97
N ALA A 50 -10.79 -1.64 -5.19
CA ALA A 50 -11.34 -1.99 -6.51
C ALA A 50 -12.42 -0.99 -6.97
N ARG A 51 -13.27 -0.51 -6.04
CA ARG A 51 -14.31 0.50 -6.34
C ARG A 51 -13.69 1.87 -6.59
N ILE A 52 -12.65 2.24 -5.83
CA ILE A 52 -11.88 3.47 -6.06
C ILE A 52 -11.15 3.39 -7.41
N ALA A 53 -10.56 2.24 -7.74
CA ALA A 53 -9.88 2.01 -9.01
C ALA A 53 -10.82 2.17 -10.21
N GLU A 54 -12.05 1.68 -10.11
CA GLU A 54 -13.05 1.89 -11.15
C GLU A 54 -13.37 3.37 -11.38
N LEU A 55 -13.51 4.14 -10.29
CA LEU A 55 -13.72 5.58 -10.34
C LEU A 55 -12.53 6.29 -11.02
N CYS A 56 -11.31 5.97 -10.61
CA CYS A 56 -10.07 6.53 -11.17
C CYS A 56 -9.92 6.19 -12.66
N ARG A 57 -10.17 4.93 -13.03
CA ARG A 57 -10.06 4.45 -14.42
C ARG A 57 -11.00 5.19 -15.38
N LYS A 58 -12.23 5.49 -14.96
CA LYS A 58 -13.22 6.24 -15.77
C LYS A 58 -12.73 7.64 -16.13
N GLN A 59 -11.84 8.21 -15.33
CA GLN A 59 -11.31 9.57 -15.48
C GLN A 59 -9.83 9.62 -15.85
N ASN A 60 -9.23 8.45 -16.15
CA ASN A 60 -7.79 8.31 -16.46
C ASN A 60 -6.87 8.87 -15.36
N ILE A 61 -7.21 8.61 -14.10
CA ILE A 61 -6.46 9.02 -12.91
C ILE A 61 -5.62 7.86 -12.42
N CYS A 62 -4.36 8.11 -12.06
CA CYS A 62 -3.48 7.11 -11.43
C CYS A 62 -3.94 6.81 -10.00
N LEU A 63 -4.16 5.54 -9.67
CA LEU A 63 -4.41 5.10 -8.29
C LEU A 63 -3.13 4.52 -7.68
N ILE A 64 -2.65 5.15 -6.62
CA ILE A 64 -1.56 4.66 -5.79
C ILE A 64 -2.13 4.11 -4.47
N ALA A 65 -1.82 2.86 -4.16
CA ALA A 65 -2.23 2.23 -2.92
C ALA A 65 -1.03 2.13 -1.95
N ASP A 66 -1.15 2.78 -0.80
CA ASP A 66 -0.29 2.51 0.35
C ASP A 66 -0.80 1.25 1.05
N CYS A 67 -0.08 0.16 0.85
CA CYS A 67 -0.41 -1.16 1.36
C CYS A 67 0.40 -1.53 2.60
N ALA A 68 0.89 -0.54 3.33
CA ALA A 68 1.76 -0.74 4.48
C ALA A 68 1.16 -1.64 5.57
N GLN A 69 -0.15 -1.66 5.72
CA GLN A 69 -0.85 -2.54 6.67
C GLN A 69 -1.52 -3.75 6.01
N ALA A 70 -1.68 -3.72 4.69
CA ALA A 70 -2.49 -4.69 3.96
C ALA A 70 -1.65 -5.79 3.27
N ALA A 71 -0.42 -5.45 2.82
CA ALA A 71 0.45 -6.39 2.13
C ALA A 71 0.82 -7.57 3.03
N GLY A 72 0.61 -8.79 2.52
CA GLY A 72 0.80 -10.04 3.27
C GLY A 72 -0.35 -10.44 4.18
N VAL A 73 -1.36 -9.57 4.37
CA VAL A 73 -2.52 -9.79 5.25
C VAL A 73 -3.82 -9.99 4.44
N ILE A 74 -4.01 -9.19 3.39
CA ILE A 74 -5.14 -9.35 2.47
C ILE A 74 -4.64 -9.44 1.03
N PRO A 75 -5.40 -10.09 0.12
CA PRO A 75 -5.06 -10.11 -1.30
C PRO A 75 -4.99 -8.70 -1.89
N LEU A 76 -3.94 -8.45 -2.67
CA LEU A 76 -3.71 -7.21 -3.41
C LEU A 76 -3.30 -7.58 -4.85
N ASN A 77 -3.93 -6.98 -5.84
CA ASN A 77 -3.63 -7.27 -7.23
C ASN A 77 -3.72 -6.00 -8.09
N LEU A 78 -2.73 -5.75 -8.93
CA LEU A 78 -2.79 -4.66 -9.93
C LEU A 78 -3.96 -4.86 -10.92
N ALA A 79 -4.36 -6.12 -11.18
CA ALA A 79 -5.51 -6.42 -12.03
C ALA A 79 -6.85 -5.87 -11.50
N ASP A 80 -6.92 -5.52 -10.21
CA ASP A 80 -8.07 -4.84 -9.61
C ASP A 80 -8.15 -3.35 -10.01
N GLY A 81 -7.23 -2.89 -10.86
CA GLY A 81 -7.17 -1.52 -11.38
C GLY A 81 -6.31 -0.57 -10.54
N ILE A 82 -5.55 -1.08 -9.61
CA ILE A 82 -4.52 -0.32 -8.88
C ILE A 82 -3.31 -0.15 -9.79
N ASN A 83 -2.80 1.07 -9.96
CA ASN A 83 -1.66 1.30 -10.85
C ASN A 83 -0.32 1.15 -10.14
N ILE A 84 -0.26 1.55 -8.87
CA ILE A 84 0.96 1.46 -8.07
C ILE A 84 0.62 0.95 -6.67
N ILE A 85 1.36 -0.06 -6.21
CA ILE A 85 1.30 -0.61 -4.85
C ILE A 85 2.62 -0.31 -4.16
N CYS A 86 2.57 0.27 -2.97
CA CYS A 86 3.73 0.50 -2.12
C CYS A 86 3.55 -0.24 -0.79
N ALA A 87 4.57 -0.98 -0.35
CA ALA A 87 4.54 -1.66 0.94
C ALA A 87 5.94 -1.76 1.57
N PRO A 88 6.07 -1.58 2.91
CA PRO A 88 7.30 -1.85 3.62
C PRO A 88 7.50 -3.36 3.80
N GLY A 89 8.76 -3.79 3.76
CA GLY A 89 9.09 -5.21 3.91
C GLY A 89 8.90 -5.74 5.34
N HIS A 90 9.09 -4.88 6.35
CA HIS A 90 9.14 -5.26 7.77
C HIS A 90 7.78 -5.43 8.48
N LYS A 91 6.67 -5.42 7.73
CA LYS A 91 5.32 -5.68 8.27
C LYS A 91 4.81 -7.05 7.80
N GLY A 92 3.62 -7.14 7.26
CA GLY A 92 3.00 -8.40 6.85
C GLY A 92 3.73 -9.17 5.74
N LEU A 93 4.78 -8.61 5.14
CA LEU A 93 5.69 -9.33 4.23
C LEU A 93 6.84 -10.06 4.95
N TYR A 94 6.96 -9.95 6.28
CA TYR A 94 7.95 -10.66 7.12
C TYR A 94 9.41 -10.41 6.72
N GLY A 95 9.71 -9.33 6.02
CA GLY A 95 11.05 -8.91 5.65
C GLY A 95 11.75 -8.06 6.71
N PRO A 96 13.02 -7.75 6.53
CA PRO A 96 13.76 -6.90 7.46
C PRO A 96 13.40 -5.42 7.34
N MET A 97 13.72 -4.64 8.37
CA MET A 97 13.68 -3.18 8.31
C MET A 97 14.60 -2.64 7.20
N GLY A 98 14.28 -1.49 6.64
CA GLY A 98 15.05 -0.88 5.55
C GLY A 98 14.79 -1.54 4.19
N THR A 99 13.74 -2.35 4.06
CA THR A 99 13.27 -2.93 2.80
C THR A 99 11.83 -2.54 2.51
N GLY A 100 11.45 -2.58 1.25
CA GLY A 100 10.11 -2.33 0.77
C GLY A 100 9.96 -2.72 -0.68
N VAL A 101 8.74 -2.64 -1.17
CA VAL A 101 8.41 -2.90 -2.57
C VAL A 101 7.58 -1.76 -3.14
N LEU A 102 7.86 -1.43 -4.39
CA LEU A 102 7.01 -0.64 -5.26
C LEU A 102 6.71 -1.50 -6.48
N VAL A 103 5.43 -1.75 -6.71
CA VAL A 103 4.94 -2.55 -7.85
C VAL A 103 4.07 -1.65 -8.71
N THR A 104 4.34 -1.60 -10.01
CA THR A 104 3.60 -0.76 -10.96
C THR A 104 3.09 -1.57 -12.14
N ASP A 105 1.95 -1.17 -12.70
CA ASP A 105 1.43 -1.70 -13.99
C ASP A 105 2.12 -1.09 -15.22
N GLY A 106 3.04 -0.14 -15.02
CA GLY A 106 3.78 0.55 -16.07
C GLY A 106 2.97 1.57 -16.89
N LYS A 107 1.69 1.76 -16.57
CA LYS A 107 0.82 2.64 -17.35
C LYS A 107 1.15 4.13 -17.16
N TYR A 108 1.63 4.50 -15.99
CA TYR A 108 2.01 5.87 -15.67
C TYR A 108 3.53 5.98 -15.53
N PRO A 109 4.17 6.94 -16.22
CA PRO A 109 5.61 7.11 -16.13
C PRO A 109 6.01 7.57 -14.72
N LEU A 110 7.04 6.95 -14.19
CA LEU A 110 7.69 7.36 -12.96
C LEU A 110 9.03 7.99 -13.29
N SER A 111 9.40 9.03 -12.55
CA SER A 111 10.72 9.66 -12.65
C SER A 111 11.56 9.30 -11.44
N THR A 112 12.87 9.22 -11.65
CA THR A 112 13.84 9.07 -10.58
C THR A 112 13.76 10.25 -9.61
N LEU A 113 13.95 9.98 -8.33
CA LEU A 113 14.03 11.00 -7.29
C LEU A 113 15.46 11.19 -6.80
N ILE A 114 16.22 10.11 -6.73
CA ILE A 114 17.62 10.06 -6.32
C ILE A 114 18.37 9.30 -7.41
N GLU A 115 19.50 9.84 -7.85
CA GLU A 115 20.31 9.29 -8.94
C GLU A 115 21.76 9.18 -8.51
N GLY A 116 22.51 8.29 -9.19
CA GLY A 116 23.94 8.13 -9.05
C GLY A 116 24.38 6.83 -8.38
N GLY A 117 25.60 6.43 -8.63
CA GLY A 117 26.25 5.27 -8.04
C GLY A 117 25.71 3.93 -8.50
N THR A 118 25.18 3.84 -9.72
CA THR A 118 24.64 2.59 -10.29
C THR A 118 25.74 1.62 -10.63
N GLY A 119 25.70 0.41 -10.06
CA GLY A 119 26.70 -0.62 -10.33
C GLY A 119 26.67 -1.16 -11.77
N SER A 120 25.51 -1.13 -12.42
CA SER A 120 25.30 -1.61 -13.80
C SER A 120 25.74 -0.60 -14.87
N ALA A 121 25.81 0.69 -14.55
CA ALA A 121 26.14 1.77 -15.47
C ALA A 121 27.08 2.81 -14.84
N SER A 122 28.08 2.35 -14.08
CA SER A 122 28.98 3.22 -13.31
C SER A 122 29.87 4.14 -14.18
N GLY A 123 29.96 3.89 -15.48
CA GLY A 123 30.66 4.75 -16.44
C GLY A 123 29.78 5.86 -17.05
N GLU A 124 28.48 5.82 -16.83
CA GLU A 124 27.51 6.78 -17.37
C GLU A 124 27.22 7.90 -16.37
N ILE A 125 26.88 9.07 -16.88
CA ILE A 125 26.52 10.22 -16.05
C ILE A 125 25.04 10.14 -15.64
N ASP A 126 24.21 9.63 -16.54
CA ASP A 126 22.78 9.51 -16.34
C ASP A 126 22.40 8.17 -15.70
N GLN A 127 21.30 8.19 -14.93
CA GLN A 127 20.70 6.98 -14.36
C GLN A 127 20.20 6.05 -15.49
N PRO A 128 20.38 4.71 -15.39
CA PRO A 128 19.80 3.79 -16.36
C PRO A 128 18.29 3.94 -16.49
N ASP A 129 17.75 3.68 -17.68
CA ASP A 129 16.34 3.79 -18.00
C ASP A 129 15.55 2.47 -17.85
N PHE A 130 16.22 1.39 -17.42
CA PHE A 130 15.59 0.08 -17.23
C PHE A 130 15.39 -0.27 -15.75
N LEU A 131 14.33 -1.04 -15.45
CA LEU A 131 14.01 -1.51 -14.11
C LEU A 131 14.84 -2.78 -13.76
N PRO A 132 15.21 -2.93 -12.49
CA PRO A 132 14.97 -2.04 -11.34
C PRO A 132 15.97 -0.89 -11.22
N ASP A 133 17.04 -0.88 -11.98
CA ASP A 133 18.22 -0.02 -11.83
C ASP A 133 17.87 1.47 -11.92
N SER A 134 16.87 1.85 -12.71
CA SER A 134 16.40 3.24 -12.82
C SER A 134 15.98 3.84 -11.48
N PHE A 135 15.51 3.03 -10.53
CA PHE A 135 15.05 3.48 -9.21
C PHE A 135 15.97 3.06 -8.06
N GLU A 136 17.07 2.38 -8.37
CA GLU A 136 18.05 1.92 -7.39
C GLU A 136 19.32 2.78 -7.49
N SER A 137 19.44 3.79 -6.63
CA SER A 137 20.65 4.61 -6.56
C SER A 137 21.63 4.10 -5.52
N GLY A 138 22.93 4.12 -5.81
CA GLY A 138 23.98 3.66 -4.93
C GLY A 138 24.04 2.13 -4.79
N THR A 139 24.71 1.65 -3.74
CA THR A 139 24.80 0.21 -3.46
C THR A 139 23.50 -0.29 -2.86
N ILE A 140 22.82 -1.17 -3.59
CA ILE A 140 21.53 -1.74 -3.15
C ILE A 140 21.70 -2.63 -1.91
N ASN A 141 20.66 -2.68 -1.07
CA ASN A 141 20.60 -3.57 0.09
C ASN A 141 20.27 -5.02 -0.33
N THR A 142 21.19 -5.66 -1.04
CA THR A 142 21.03 -7.04 -1.54
C THR A 142 20.68 -8.04 -0.44
N PRO A 143 21.34 -8.05 0.75
CA PRO A 143 20.97 -8.95 1.82
C PRO A 143 19.52 -8.74 2.29
N GLY A 144 19.10 -7.49 2.39
CA GLY A 144 17.72 -7.14 2.75
C GLY A 144 16.71 -7.59 1.70
N ALA A 145 17.00 -7.41 0.41
CA ALA A 145 16.14 -7.85 -0.68
C ALA A 145 15.97 -9.38 -0.69
N ILE A 146 17.07 -10.14 -0.50
CA ILE A 146 17.03 -11.61 -0.38
C ILE A 146 16.17 -12.03 0.83
N ALA A 147 16.37 -11.39 1.98
CA ALA A 147 15.61 -11.70 3.19
C ALA A 147 14.11 -11.36 3.03
N LEU A 148 13.78 -10.24 2.35
CA LEU A 148 12.39 -9.91 2.00
C LEU A 148 11.77 -10.98 1.08
N GLY A 149 12.52 -11.46 0.09
CA GLY A 149 12.10 -12.57 -0.78
C GLY A 149 11.70 -13.81 0.03
N ARG A 150 12.48 -14.17 1.06
CA ARG A 150 12.14 -15.28 1.98
C ARG A 150 10.87 -15.01 2.79
N GLY A 151 10.65 -13.76 3.22
CA GLY A 151 9.39 -13.35 3.86
C GLY A 151 8.19 -13.56 2.94
N VAL A 152 8.29 -13.12 1.68
CA VAL A 152 7.23 -13.32 0.68
C VAL A 152 6.99 -14.82 0.39
N GLU A 153 8.05 -15.64 0.29
CA GLU A 153 7.93 -17.09 0.16
C GLU A 153 7.18 -17.71 1.37
N PHE A 154 7.47 -17.24 2.59
CA PHE A 154 6.76 -17.66 3.78
C PHE A 154 5.26 -17.34 3.69
N VAL A 155 4.91 -16.09 3.35
CA VAL A 155 3.51 -15.66 3.16
C VAL A 155 2.81 -16.56 2.13
N ASN A 156 3.45 -16.78 0.97
CA ASN A 156 2.89 -17.64 -0.08
C ASN A 156 2.71 -19.08 0.40
N SER A 157 3.67 -19.63 1.16
CA SER A 157 3.59 -21.00 1.70
C SER A 157 2.48 -21.20 2.71
N LYS A 158 2.18 -20.17 3.51
CA LYS A 158 1.10 -20.19 4.50
C LYS A 158 -0.27 -19.90 3.88
N GLY A 159 -0.29 -19.04 2.87
CA GLY A 159 -1.49 -18.51 2.24
C GLY A 159 -2.08 -17.32 3.01
N ILE A 160 -2.34 -16.24 2.27
CA ILE A 160 -2.83 -14.96 2.83
C ILE A 160 -4.13 -15.17 3.62
N ASP A 161 -5.08 -15.95 3.11
CA ASP A 161 -6.35 -16.21 3.79
C ASP A 161 -6.18 -16.88 5.15
N ARG A 162 -5.20 -17.79 5.25
CA ARG A 162 -4.90 -18.47 6.53
C ARG A 162 -4.23 -17.54 7.52
N ILE A 163 -3.32 -16.68 7.05
CA ILE A 163 -2.69 -15.64 7.87
C ILE A 163 -3.78 -14.71 8.39
N TYR A 164 -4.61 -14.17 7.52
CA TYR A 164 -5.72 -13.29 7.88
C TYR A 164 -6.66 -13.93 8.92
N ALA A 165 -7.11 -15.16 8.68
CA ALA A 165 -8.00 -15.86 9.60
C ALA A 165 -7.37 -16.08 10.97
N HIS A 166 -6.07 -16.44 11.01
CA HIS A 166 -5.34 -16.61 12.26
C HIS A 166 -5.23 -15.30 13.05
N GLU A 167 -4.78 -14.24 12.40
CA GLU A 167 -4.61 -12.94 13.04
C GLU A 167 -5.96 -12.34 13.49
N MET A 168 -7.02 -12.49 12.68
CA MET A 168 -8.37 -12.11 13.09
C MET A 168 -8.86 -12.86 14.33
N SER A 169 -8.58 -14.17 14.42
CA SER A 169 -8.97 -14.97 15.60
C SER A 169 -8.29 -14.47 16.88
N LEU A 170 -7.03 -14.04 16.79
CA LEU A 170 -6.30 -13.46 17.92
C LEU A 170 -6.83 -12.07 18.27
N CYS A 171 -7.12 -11.24 17.27
CA CYS A 171 -7.70 -9.92 17.44
C CYS A 171 -9.08 -10.01 18.14
N ASP A 172 -9.95 -10.90 17.68
CA ASP A 172 -11.29 -11.09 18.27
C ASP A 172 -11.20 -11.64 19.71
N LEU A 173 -10.24 -12.55 19.97
CA LEU A 173 -9.99 -13.04 21.34
C LEU A 173 -9.52 -11.89 22.26
N PHE A 174 -8.62 -11.05 21.79
CA PHE A 174 -8.15 -9.88 22.53
C PHE A 174 -9.31 -8.93 22.83
N ILE A 175 -10.07 -8.53 21.81
CA ILE A 175 -11.22 -7.61 21.95
C ILE A 175 -12.23 -8.16 22.96
N LYS A 176 -12.64 -9.43 22.84
CA LYS A 176 -13.56 -10.08 23.77
C LYS A 176 -13.09 -10.02 25.22
N ARG A 177 -11.76 -10.08 25.43
CA ARG A 177 -11.19 -10.01 26.79
C ARG A 177 -11.17 -8.59 27.33
N VAL A 178 -10.81 -7.59 26.49
CA VAL A 178 -10.66 -6.19 26.95
C VAL A 178 -12.00 -5.48 27.07
N GLU A 179 -13.02 -5.84 26.30
CA GLU A 179 -14.38 -5.28 26.43
C GLU A 179 -15.00 -5.50 27.79
N ASN A 180 -14.60 -6.57 28.49
CA ASN A 180 -15.03 -6.84 29.87
C ASN A 180 -14.33 -5.93 30.91
N ILE A 181 -13.32 -5.17 30.49
CA ILE A 181 -12.61 -4.21 31.34
C ILE A 181 -13.28 -2.84 31.17
N GLY A 182 -14.24 -2.50 32.01
CA GLY A 182 -15.13 -1.33 31.86
C GLY A 182 -14.49 0.07 31.72
N LYS A 183 -13.14 0.13 31.54
CA LYS A 183 -12.37 1.36 31.31
C LYS A 183 -11.69 1.41 29.94
N ILE A 184 -11.91 0.37 29.10
CA ILE A 184 -11.28 0.28 27.77
C ILE A 184 -12.35 0.50 26.71
N ARG A 185 -12.04 1.36 25.75
CA ARG A 185 -12.82 1.54 24.53
C ARG A 185 -12.04 1.03 23.34
N VAL A 186 -12.62 0.08 22.60
CA VAL A 186 -12.07 -0.44 21.36
C VAL A 186 -12.61 0.37 20.18
N TYR A 187 -11.73 0.85 19.31
CA TYR A 187 -12.09 1.55 18.08
C TYR A 187 -11.93 0.59 16.89
N ARG A 188 -13.04 0.15 16.36
CA ARG A 188 -13.09 -0.68 15.12
C ARG A 188 -14.08 -0.06 14.14
N PRO A 189 -13.87 -0.27 12.83
CA PRO A 189 -14.88 0.12 11.86
C PRO A 189 -16.10 -0.77 11.97
N GLU A 190 -17.28 -0.18 11.84
CA GLU A 190 -18.55 -0.90 11.84
C GLU A 190 -19.02 -1.13 10.40
N ASN A 191 -19.56 -2.32 10.11
CA ASN A 191 -20.18 -2.70 8.83
C ASN A 191 -19.26 -2.61 7.59
N VAL A 192 -17.94 -2.61 7.78
CA VAL A 192 -16.95 -2.66 6.70
C VAL A 192 -15.86 -3.67 7.04
N LYS A 193 -15.15 -4.15 6.01
CA LYS A 193 -14.03 -5.07 6.19
C LYS A 193 -12.93 -4.43 7.04
N SER A 194 -12.37 -5.20 7.96
CA SER A 194 -11.24 -4.75 8.78
C SER A 194 -10.03 -5.67 8.65
N LEU A 195 -8.85 -5.13 8.88
CA LEU A 195 -7.64 -5.86 9.21
C LEU A 195 -7.69 -6.33 10.67
N PRO A 196 -6.90 -7.32 11.05
CA PRO A 196 -6.71 -7.75 12.43
C PRO A 196 -6.10 -6.66 13.32
#